data_e8fc17d7aa454a31413c3406b7737877
#
_entry.id   e8fc17d7aa454a31413c3406b7737877
#
_cell.length_a   1.000
_cell.length_b   1.000
_cell.length_c   1.000
_cell.angle_alpha   90.00
_cell.angle_beta   90.00
_cell.angle_gamma   90.00
#
_symmetry.space_group_name_H-M   'P 1'
#
loop_
_entity.id
_entity.type
_entity.pdbx_description
1 polymer ?
#
loop_
_entity_poly.entity_id
_entity_poly.type
_entity_poly.pdbx_seq_one_letter_code
_entity_poly.pdbx_strand_id
1 'polypeptide(L)'
;MASVPRPADSNPPSVAAHPDIHAHRILILDFGAQYTQLIARRVRELGVYCEIHPWDVSDAEVRAFAPRGVILSGGPESVTDQSPPRAPASVFELGVPVLGICYGMQTMAQQLGGRVAPSSEREFGYAQVTVQGASRLLDHLEDRRDAGGQAVLDVWMSHGDRVDTLPPGFVATATTATIPYAAMADEARRFYGVQFHPEVTHTTQGARLLERFVREIAGSDALWSVGNIIEDATERVRAQVGKGKVLLGLSGGVDSSVVAALLHRALGAQLVCVFVDHGLLRLNEGDEVMRTFAQHLGVRVIRVDAEQRFLSALAGVSDPEAKRKIIGRTFVEVFDEQAHKLTGVQFLAQGTIYPDVIESAGARTGKAHVIKSHHNVGGLPETMNLKLVEPLRELFKDEVRRLG
;
A
#
# COMPACT_ATOMS: atom_id res chain seq x y z
N MET A 1 -34.83 -44.83 44.69
CA MET A 1 -33.69 -43.93 44.51
C MET A 1 -33.64 -43.58 43.02
N ALA A 2 -34.09 -42.42 42.65
CA ALA A 2 -34.13 -41.96 41.27
C ALA A 2 -32.84 -41.14 40.99
N SER A 3 -32.08 -41.53 39.96
CA SER A 3 -30.86 -40.87 39.53
C SER A 3 -31.20 -39.56 38.78
N VAL A 4 -30.67 -38.45 39.26
CA VAL A 4 -30.73 -37.12 38.63
C VAL A 4 -29.74 -37.12 37.47
N PRO A 5 -30.14 -36.69 36.24
CA PRO A 5 -29.21 -36.54 35.13
C PRO A 5 -28.34 -35.30 35.32
N ARG A 6 -27.02 -35.44 35.06
CA ARG A 6 -26.06 -34.33 35.00
C ARG A 6 -26.41 -33.40 33.85
N PRO A 7 -26.25 -32.06 34.03
CA PRO A 7 -26.38 -31.11 32.92
C PRO A 7 -25.23 -31.34 31.91
N ALA A 8 -25.59 -31.28 30.62
CA ALA A 8 -24.66 -31.36 29.51
C ALA A 8 -23.65 -30.19 29.56
N ASP A 9 -22.38 -30.51 29.40
CA ASP A 9 -21.29 -29.52 29.22
C ASP A 9 -21.60 -28.68 27.98
N SER A 10 -22.00 -27.44 28.22
CA SER A 10 -22.07 -26.43 27.15
C SER A 10 -20.65 -26.00 26.81
N ASN A 11 -20.08 -26.55 25.74
CA ASN A 11 -18.91 -25.98 25.11
C ASN A 11 -19.20 -24.51 24.77
N PRO A 12 -18.30 -23.56 25.14
CA PRO A 12 -18.47 -22.19 24.67
C PRO A 12 -18.44 -22.17 23.14
N PRO A 13 -19.24 -21.28 22.48
CA PRO A 13 -19.22 -21.18 21.03
C PRO A 13 -17.79 -20.92 20.56
N SER A 14 -17.31 -21.72 19.61
CA SER A 14 -16.04 -21.47 18.95
C SER A 14 -16.09 -20.07 18.35
N VAL A 15 -15.24 -19.18 18.78
CA VAL A 15 -15.07 -17.87 18.13
C VAL A 15 -14.74 -18.17 16.68
N ALA A 16 -15.62 -17.81 15.77
CA ALA A 16 -15.38 -17.97 14.35
C ALA A 16 -14.06 -17.22 14.05
N ALA A 17 -13.08 -17.94 13.54
CA ALA A 17 -11.80 -17.35 13.17
C ALA A 17 -12.06 -16.28 12.13
N HIS A 18 -11.57 -15.06 12.37
CA HIS A 18 -11.68 -13.98 11.39
C HIS A 18 -10.98 -14.41 10.10
N PRO A 19 -11.50 -13.99 8.93
CA PRO A 19 -10.86 -14.34 7.66
C PRO A 19 -9.46 -13.72 7.61
N ASP A 20 -8.47 -14.50 7.13
CA ASP A 20 -7.15 -13.97 6.84
C ASP A 20 -7.23 -12.92 5.72
N ILE A 21 -7.08 -11.65 6.10
CA ILE A 21 -7.20 -10.51 5.18
C ILE A 21 -6.10 -10.49 4.10
N HIS A 22 -5.05 -11.29 4.27
CA HIS A 22 -3.93 -11.43 3.33
C HIS A 22 -4.04 -12.68 2.44
N ALA A 23 -5.08 -13.52 2.61
CA ALA A 23 -5.20 -14.79 1.88
C ALA A 23 -5.28 -14.63 0.35
N HIS A 24 -5.91 -13.54 -0.13
CA HIS A 24 -6.14 -13.30 -1.56
C HIS A 24 -5.38 -12.07 -2.07
N ARG A 25 -4.05 -12.07 -1.87
CA ARG A 25 -3.17 -10.93 -2.15
C ARG A 25 -2.75 -10.81 -3.60
N ILE A 26 -2.58 -9.58 -4.07
CA ILE A 26 -2.03 -9.24 -5.38
C ILE A 26 -0.60 -8.72 -5.20
N LEU A 27 0.34 -9.24 -6.00
CA LEU A 27 1.69 -8.71 -6.09
C LEU A 27 1.75 -7.65 -7.19
N ILE A 28 2.32 -6.49 -6.89
CA ILE A 28 2.59 -5.44 -7.88
C ILE A 28 4.09 -5.29 -7.99
N LEU A 29 4.64 -5.49 -9.19
CA LEU A 29 6.05 -5.23 -9.46
C LEU A 29 6.23 -3.81 -10.00
N ASP A 30 7.06 -3.03 -9.31
CA ASP A 30 7.33 -1.63 -9.64
C ASP A 30 8.52 -1.50 -10.58
N PHE A 31 8.26 -1.07 -11.81
CA PHE A 31 9.27 -0.75 -12.81
C PHE A 31 9.67 0.73 -12.83
N GLY A 32 9.32 1.48 -11.79
CA GLY A 32 9.68 2.88 -11.62
C GLY A 32 8.62 3.87 -12.10
N ALA A 33 7.38 3.41 -12.32
CA ALA A 33 6.30 4.30 -12.73
C ALA A 33 5.87 5.25 -11.59
N GLN A 34 5.56 6.49 -11.95
CA GLN A 34 4.96 7.45 -11.01
C GLN A 34 3.60 7.00 -10.48
N TYR A 35 2.92 6.09 -11.19
CA TYR A 35 1.56 5.64 -10.89
C TYR A 35 1.49 4.27 -10.19
N THR A 36 2.62 3.63 -9.83
CA THR A 36 2.60 2.30 -9.18
C THR A 36 1.79 2.30 -7.89
N GLN A 37 1.94 3.33 -7.05
CA GLN A 37 1.14 3.45 -5.83
C GLN A 37 -0.36 3.65 -6.12
N LEU A 38 -0.71 4.23 -7.27
CA LEU A 38 -2.11 4.38 -7.70
C LEU A 38 -2.71 3.03 -8.09
N ILE A 39 -1.95 2.15 -8.77
CA ILE A 39 -2.37 0.76 -9.02
C ILE A 39 -2.71 0.07 -7.70
N ALA A 40 -1.82 0.16 -6.71
CA ALA A 40 -2.06 -0.45 -5.39
C ALA A 40 -3.32 0.10 -4.72
N ARG A 41 -3.54 1.42 -4.76
CA ARG A 41 -4.77 2.03 -4.22
C ARG A 41 -6.02 1.51 -4.92
N ARG A 42 -6.01 1.36 -6.25
CA ARG A 42 -7.14 0.80 -6.99
C ARG A 42 -7.45 -0.64 -6.56
N VAL A 43 -6.42 -1.48 -6.38
CA VAL A 43 -6.58 -2.85 -5.85
C VAL A 43 -7.18 -2.83 -4.44
N ARG A 44 -6.69 -1.93 -3.56
CA ARG A 44 -7.21 -1.76 -2.19
C ARG A 44 -8.65 -1.23 -2.15
N GLU A 45 -9.03 -0.36 -3.06
CA GLU A 45 -10.41 0.12 -3.22
C GLU A 45 -11.38 -1.03 -3.56
N LEU A 46 -10.90 -2.08 -4.22
CA LEU A 46 -11.65 -3.31 -4.50
C LEU A 46 -11.76 -4.25 -3.29
N GLY A 47 -11.21 -3.86 -2.14
CA GLY A 47 -11.20 -4.65 -0.92
C GLY A 47 -10.19 -5.81 -0.95
N VAL A 48 -9.12 -5.70 -1.71
CA VAL A 48 -8.11 -6.75 -1.84
C VAL A 48 -6.75 -6.24 -1.38
N TYR A 49 -6.07 -7.06 -0.56
CA TYR A 49 -4.70 -6.76 -0.13
C TYR A 49 -3.72 -6.85 -1.29
N CYS A 50 -2.74 -5.92 -1.32
CA CYS A 50 -1.66 -5.97 -2.30
C CYS A 50 -0.37 -5.40 -1.70
N GLU A 51 0.76 -5.83 -2.23
CA GLU A 51 2.07 -5.24 -1.94
C GLU A 51 2.79 -4.82 -3.21
N ILE A 52 3.58 -3.75 -3.08
CA ILE A 52 4.47 -3.26 -4.13
C ILE A 52 5.87 -3.76 -3.81
N HIS A 53 6.44 -4.55 -4.71
CA HIS A 53 7.84 -4.98 -4.66
C HIS A 53 8.61 -4.41 -5.84
N PRO A 54 9.92 -4.17 -5.72
CA PRO A 54 10.73 -3.73 -6.84
C PRO A 54 10.81 -4.83 -7.92
N TRP A 55 11.00 -4.44 -9.16
CA TRP A 55 11.08 -5.36 -10.29
C TRP A 55 12.18 -6.43 -10.18
N ASP A 56 13.25 -6.14 -9.42
CA ASP A 56 14.40 -7.02 -9.18
C ASP A 56 14.27 -7.87 -7.88
N VAL A 57 13.05 -7.99 -7.35
CA VAL A 57 12.74 -8.93 -6.27
C VAL A 57 13.12 -10.35 -6.68
N SER A 58 13.64 -11.14 -5.75
CA SER A 58 14.07 -12.51 -6.05
C SER A 58 12.91 -13.46 -6.35
N ASP A 59 13.16 -14.48 -7.17
CA ASP A 59 12.18 -15.54 -7.44
C ASP A 59 11.71 -16.24 -6.16
N ALA A 60 12.58 -16.37 -5.15
CA ALA A 60 12.23 -16.95 -3.87
C ALA A 60 11.21 -16.11 -3.09
N GLU A 61 11.39 -14.79 -3.09
CA GLU A 61 10.45 -13.85 -2.43
C GLU A 61 9.10 -13.82 -3.16
N VAL A 62 9.10 -13.83 -4.50
CA VAL A 62 7.87 -13.91 -5.29
C VAL A 62 7.08 -15.19 -4.96
N ARG A 63 7.77 -16.35 -4.89
CA ARG A 63 7.13 -17.62 -4.51
C ARG A 63 6.65 -17.62 -3.07
N ALA A 64 7.42 -17.07 -2.15
CA ALA A 64 7.05 -16.97 -0.73
C ALA A 64 5.85 -16.04 -0.50
N PHE A 65 5.72 -14.99 -1.30
CA PHE A 65 4.57 -14.11 -1.26
C PHE A 65 3.27 -14.83 -1.65
N ALA A 66 3.33 -15.86 -2.47
CA ALA A 66 2.19 -16.68 -2.91
C ALA A 66 1.00 -15.83 -3.42
N PRO A 67 1.16 -14.99 -4.45
CA PRO A 67 0.10 -14.10 -4.93
C PRO A 67 -1.03 -14.86 -5.62
N ARG A 68 -2.24 -14.32 -5.58
CA ARG A 68 -3.37 -14.78 -6.41
C ARG A 68 -3.30 -14.25 -7.84
N GLY A 69 -2.62 -13.13 -8.05
CA GLY A 69 -2.35 -12.52 -9.34
C GLY A 69 -1.19 -11.53 -9.23
N VAL A 70 -0.57 -11.23 -10.35
CA VAL A 70 0.56 -10.30 -10.44
C VAL A 70 0.22 -9.16 -11.39
N ILE A 71 0.55 -7.93 -11.00
CA ILE A 71 0.47 -6.76 -11.87
C ILE A 71 1.88 -6.23 -12.10
N LEU A 72 2.27 -6.10 -13.37
CA LEU A 72 3.51 -5.47 -13.79
C LEU A 72 3.20 -4.02 -14.11
N SER A 73 3.78 -3.07 -13.37
CA SER A 73 3.51 -1.65 -13.54
C SER A 73 4.10 -1.09 -14.84
N GLY A 74 3.77 0.15 -15.16
CA GLY A 74 4.53 0.94 -16.12
C GLY A 74 5.95 1.24 -15.64
N GLY A 75 6.75 1.89 -16.48
CA GLY A 75 8.11 2.30 -16.18
C GLY A 75 8.63 3.33 -17.17
N PRO A 76 9.64 4.14 -16.80
CA PRO A 76 10.22 5.16 -17.65
C PRO A 76 11.24 4.61 -18.67
N GLU A 77 11.72 3.40 -18.44
CA GLU A 77 12.78 2.78 -19.23
C GLU A 77 12.24 2.18 -20.54
N SER A 78 13.15 1.85 -21.49
CA SER A 78 12.83 1.08 -22.69
C SER A 78 13.27 -0.37 -22.52
N VAL A 79 12.41 -1.31 -22.91
CA VAL A 79 12.79 -2.75 -22.92
C VAL A 79 13.84 -3.09 -23.98
N THR A 80 14.13 -2.14 -24.88
CA THR A 80 15.16 -2.27 -25.93
C THR A 80 16.54 -1.76 -25.49
N ASP A 81 16.66 -1.22 -24.28
CA ASP A 81 17.93 -0.77 -23.69
C ASP A 81 18.87 -1.95 -23.42
N GLN A 82 20.15 -1.66 -23.16
CA GLN A 82 21.18 -2.71 -22.97
C GLN A 82 20.91 -3.62 -21.75
N SER A 83 20.31 -3.08 -20.69
CA SER A 83 20.00 -3.81 -19.44
C SER A 83 18.65 -3.36 -18.90
N PRO A 84 17.55 -3.67 -19.59
CA PRO A 84 16.25 -3.19 -19.18
C PRO A 84 15.75 -3.93 -17.94
N PRO A 85 14.97 -3.28 -17.08
CA PRO A 85 14.28 -3.93 -15.99
C PRO A 85 13.41 -5.09 -16.46
N ARG A 86 13.51 -6.25 -15.79
CA ARG A 86 12.75 -7.46 -16.15
C ARG A 86 12.08 -8.06 -14.93
N ALA A 87 10.89 -8.61 -15.14
CA ALA A 87 10.23 -9.37 -14.09
C ALA A 87 11.01 -10.67 -13.77
N PRO A 88 11.03 -11.14 -12.51
CA PRO A 88 11.53 -12.47 -12.18
C PRO A 88 10.84 -13.56 -13.02
N ALA A 89 11.59 -14.58 -13.41
CA ALA A 89 11.05 -15.67 -14.25
C ALA A 89 9.88 -16.39 -13.55
N SER A 90 9.95 -16.53 -12.24
CA SER A 90 8.90 -17.14 -11.42
C SER A 90 7.52 -16.52 -11.61
N VAL A 91 7.41 -15.24 -11.96
CA VAL A 91 6.12 -14.57 -12.21
C VAL A 91 5.33 -15.29 -13.31
N PHE A 92 6.02 -15.75 -14.36
CA PHE A 92 5.38 -16.44 -15.47
C PHE A 92 5.25 -17.96 -15.27
N GLU A 93 5.84 -18.49 -14.20
CA GLU A 93 5.83 -19.91 -13.85
C GLU A 93 4.85 -20.27 -12.73
N LEU A 94 4.37 -19.30 -11.94
CA LEU A 94 3.49 -19.52 -10.79
C LEU A 94 2.12 -20.08 -11.16
N GLY A 95 1.70 -20.00 -12.43
CA GLY A 95 0.36 -20.43 -12.84
C GLY A 95 -0.78 -19.50 -12.37
N VAL A 96 -0.45 -18.30 -11.94
CA VAL A 96 -1.40 -17.26 -11.56
C VAL A 96 -1.61 -16.25 -12.69
N PRO A 97 -2.74 -15.52 -12.73
CA PRO A 97 -2.95 -14.47 -13.71
C PRO A 97 -1.90 -13.35 -13.62
N VAL A 98 -1.50 -12.81 -14.77
CA VAL A 98 -0.58 -11.68 -14.88
C VAL A 98 -1.19 -10.58 -15.74
N LEU A 99 -1.14 -9.34 -15.26
CA LEU A 99 -1.52 -8.13 -16.01
C LEU A 99 -0.30 -7.23 -16.17
N GLY A 100 0.13 -7.01 -17.41
CA GLY A 100 1.16 -6.02 -17.74
C GLY A 100 0.54 -4.70 -18.17
N ILE A 101 0.97 -3.59 -17.56
CA ILE A 101 0.51 -2.23 -17.87
C ILE A 101 1.66 -1.45 -18.49
N CYS A 102 1.49 -0.91 -19.69
CA CYS A 102 2.46 -0.10 -20.42
C CYS A 102 3.83 -0.82 -20.52
N TYR A 103 4.86 -0.38 -19.80
CA TYR A 103 6.15 -1.09 -19.73
C TYR A 103 5.99 -2.55 -19.28
N GLY A 104 5.10 -2.83 -18.33
CA GLY A 104 4.80 -4.19 -17.87
C GLY A 104 4.28 -5.09 -18.99
N MET A 105 3.47 -4.59 -19.92
CA MET A 105 3.05 -5.31 -21.13
C MET A 105 4.25 -5.58 -22.04
N GLN A 106 5.11 -4.58 -22.25
CA GLN A 106 6.26 -4.66 -23.15
C GLN A 106 7.31 -5.64 -22.62
N THR A 107 7.66 -5.57 -21.33
CA THR A 107 8.62 -6.52 -20.72
C THR A 107 8.08 -7.95 -20.73
N MET A 108 6.78 -8.14 -20.46
CA MET A 108 6.13 -9.46 -20.59
C MET A 108 6.20 -9.97 -22.02
N ALA A 109 5.89 -9.14 -23.03
CA ALA A 109 5.99 -9.52 -24.42
C ALA A 109 7.40 -9.96 -24.79
N GLN A 110 8.41 -9.15 -24.43
CA GLN A 110 9.82 -9.45 -24.74
C GLN A 110 10.32 -10.72 -24.04
N GLN A 111 9.97 -10.93 -22.76
CA GLN A 111 10.41 -12.10 -22.00
C GLN A 111 9.75 -13.41 -22.46
N LEU A 112 8.56 -13.34 -23.04
CA LEU A 112 7.83 -14.51 -23.53
C LEU A 112 8.04 -14.80 -25.02
N GLY A 113 9.00 -14.14 -25.68
CA GLY A 113 9.40 -14.43 -27.05
C GLY A 113 8.73 -13.57 -28.12
N GLY A 114 8.05 -12.51 -27.73
CA GLY A 114 7.61 -11.44 -28.62
C GLY A 114 8.72 -10.45 -28.93
N ARG A 115 8.36 -9.35 -29.61
CA ARG A 115 9.29 -8.27 -29.95
C ARG A 115 8.68 -6.92 -29.63
N VAL A 116 9.49 -6.04 -29.05
CA VAL A 116 9.18 -4.63 -28.82
C VAL A 116 10.10 -3.78 -29.68
N ALA A 117 9.58 -2.72 -30.25
CA ALA A 117 10.32 -1.77 -31.07
C ALA A 117 9.97 -0.34 -30.69
N PRO A 118 10.90 0.62 -30.87
CA PRO A 118 10.59 2.04 -30.77
C PRO A 118 9.45 2.41 -31.73
N SER A 119 8.47 3.17 -31.23
CA SER A 119 7.41 3.67 -32.10
C SER A 119 7.85 4.96 -32.79
N SER A 120 7.59 5.06 -34.10
CA SER A 120 7.74 6.30 -34.84
C SER A 120 6.75 7.37 -34.39
N GLU A 121 5.61 6.91 -33.88
CA GLU A 121 4.55 7.77 -33.33
C GLU A 121 4.45 7.49 -31.82
N ARG A 122 4.83 8.49 -31.03
CA ARG A 122 4.71 8.43 -29.58
C ARG A 122 3.31 8.83 -29.17
N GLU A 123 2.65 8.04 -28.37
CA GLU A 123 1.32 8.33 -27.85
C GLU A 123 1.40 8.80 -26.40
N PHE A 124 1.06 10.08 -26.17
CA PHE A 124 0.95 10.67 -24.83
C PHE A 124 -0.39 11.38 -24.70
N GLY A 125 -1.12 11.05 -23.64
CA GLY A 125 -2.41 11.66 -23.35
C GLY A 125 -3.59 10.80 -23.78
N TYR A 126 -4.69 11.46 -24.09
CA TYR A 126 -5.94 10.82 -24.50
C TYR A 126 -5.79 10.06 -25.83
N ALA A 127 -6.27 8.84 -25.86
CA ALA A 127 -6.37 8.00 -27.07
C ALA A 127 -7.64 7.17 -27.06
N GLN A 128 -8.01 6.70 -28.26
CA GLN A 128 -9.13 5.78 -28.49
C GLN A 128 -8.60 4.41 -28.84
N VAL A 129 -9.06 3.42 -28.12
CA VAL A 129 -8.70 2.02 -28.34
C VAL A 129 -9.94 1.26 -28.81
N THR A 130 -9.84 0.64 -29.97
CA THR A 130 -10.88 -0.23 -30.51
C THR A 130 -10.67 -1.65 -30.02
N VAL A 131 -11.64 -2.20 -29.30
CA VAL A 131 -11.62 -3.57 -28.80
C VAL A 131 -11.85 -4.54 -29.97
N GLN A 132 -11.05 -5.58 -30.06
CA GLN A 132 -11.17 -6.61 -31.09
C GLN A 132 -10.99 -8.01 -30.50
N GLY A 133 -11.64 -9.00 -31.11
CA GLY A 133 -11.57 -10.36 -30.61
C GLY A 133 -12.28 -10.57 -29.27
N ALA A 134 -12.10 -11.74 -28.70
CA ALA A 134 -12.66 -12.10 -27.39
C ALA A 134 -11.54 -12.04 -26.34
N SER A 135 -11.79 -11.34 -25.24
CA SER A 135 -10.88 -11.27 -24.09
C SER A 135 -11.68 -11.14 -22.81
N ARG A 136 -11.43 -12.04 -21.87
CA ARG A 136 -12.07 -11.96 -20.54
C ARG A 136 -11.79 -10.61 -19.84
N LEU A 137 -10.61 -10.00 -20.10
CA LEU A 137 -10.25 -8.72 -19.50
C LEU A 137 -11.08 -7.56 -20.05
N LEU A 138 -11.34 -7.53 -21.37
CA LEU A 138 -12.00 -6.42 -22.06
C LEU A 138 -13.47 -6.68 -22.39
N ASP A 139 -13.98 -7.86 -22.09
CA ASP A 139 -15.37 -8.25 -22.41
C ASP A 139 -16.39 -7.26 -21.84
N HIS A 140 -17.33 -6.82 -22.69
CA HIS A 140 -18.36 -5.81 -22.34
C HIS A 140 -17.83 -4.49 -21.74
N LEU A 141 -16.56 -4.14 -21.96
CA LEU A 141 -16.04 -2.81 -21.64
C LEU A 141 -16.15 -1.93 -22.88
N GLU A 142 -16.90 -0.86 -22.77
CA GLU A 142 -17.05 0.14 -23.84
C GLU A 142 -17.41 1.51 -23.27
N ASP A 143 -16.90 2.56 -23.86
CA ASP A 143 -17.34 3.95 -23.63
C ASP A 143 -18.32 4.35 -24.73
N ARG A 144 -18.12 3.81 -25.93
CA ARG A 144 -18.99 3.99 -27.11
C ARG A 144 -18.77 2.87 -28.12
N ARG A 145 -19.53 2.93 -29.21
CA ARG A 145 -19.31 2.09 -30.40
C ARG A 145 -18.92 2.96 -31.58
N ASP A 146 -18.02 2.45 -32.41
CA ASP A 146 -17.65 3.08 -33.68
C ASP A 146 -18.73 2.87 -34.75
N ALA A 147 -18.52 3.43 -35.96
CA ALA A 147 -19.43 3.29 -37.07
C ALA A 147 -19.63 1.81 -37.54
N GLY A 148 -18.69 0.93 -37.25
CA GLY A 148 -18.75 -0.50 -37.50
C GLY A 148 -19.40 -1.30 -36.38
N GLY A 149 -19.82 -0.63 -35.29
CA GLY A 149 -20.42 -1.28 -34.11
C GLY A 149 -19.41 -1.90 -33.16
N GLN A 150 -18.10 -1.67 -33.34
CA GLN A 150 -17.04 -2.16 -32.44
C GLN A 150 -16.98 -1.31 -31.17
N ALA A 151 -16.69 -1.95 -30.04
CA ALA A 151 -16.50 -1.28 -28.76
C ALA A 151 -15.22 -0.41 -28.78
N VAL A 152 -15.33 0.81 -28.29
CA VAL A 152 -14.22 1.78 -28.19
C VAL A 152 -14.10 2.23 -26.76
N LEU A 153 -12.85 2.26 -26.26
CA LEU A 153 -12.46 2.72 -24.94
C LEU A 153 -11.72 4.07 -25.05
N ASP A 154 -12.04 4.97 -24.15
CA ASP A 154 -11.31 6.22 -23.93
C ASP A 154 -10.24 5.97 -22.88
N VAL A 155 -8.98 6.09 -23.27
CA VAL A 155 -7.84 5.69 -22.44
C VAL A 155 -6.76 6.76 -22.38
N TRP A 156 -5.85 6.60 -21.42
CA TRP A 156 -4.66 7.42 -21.28
C TRP A 156 -3.42 6.63 -21.69
N MET A 157 -2.72 7.12 -22.70
CA MET A 157 -1.46 6.58 -23.20
C MET A 157 -0.26 7.34 -22.66
N SER A 158 0.87 6.66 -22.47
CA SER A 158 2.14 7.27 -22.08
C SER A 158 3.30 6.35 -22.48
N HIS A 159 3.59 6.24 -23.79
CA HIS A 159 4.63 5.33 -24.25
C HIS A 159 5.40 5.83 -25.46
N GLY A 160 6.68 5.44 -25.56
CA GLY A 160 7.55 5.66 -26.72
C GLY A 160 7.86 4.37 -27.50
N ASP A 161 7.67 3.20 -26.87
CA ASP A 161 7.86 1.88 -27.47
C ASP A 161 6.54 1.15 -27.61
N ARG A 162 6.47 0.18 -28.52
CA ARG A 162 5.29 -0.66 -28.73
C ARG A 162 5.65 -2.11 -28.93
N VAL A 163 4.76 -3.00 -28.59
CA VAL A 163 4.84 -4.41 -29.01
C VAL A 163 4.66 -4.45 -30.54
N ASP A 164 5.62 -5.05 -31.23
CA ASP A 164 5.66 -5.17 -32.67
C ASP A 164 5.33 -6.61 -33.14
N THR A 165 5.69 -7.59 -32.32
CA THR A 165 5.35 -8.98 -32.54
C THR A 165 4.85 -9.61 -31.25
N LEU A 166 3.66 -10.21 -31.30
CA LEU A 166 3.09 -10.88 -30.13
C LEU A 166 3.89 -12.14 -29.76
N PRO A 167 4.00 -12.44 -28.46
CA PRO A 167 4.58 -13.70 -28.04
C PRO A 167 3.72 -14.90 -28.47
N PRO A 168 4.29 -16.11 -28.55
CA PRO A 168 3.53 -17.34 -28.82
C PRO A 168 2.38 -17.51 -27.82
N GLY A 169 1.19 -17.82 -28.34
CA GLY A 169 -0.04 -18.02 -27.55
C GLY A 169 -0.85 -16.74 -27.30
N PHE A 170 -0.28 -15.55 -27.53
CA PHE A 170 -1.04 -14.31 -27.40
C PHE A 170 -1.80 -13.94 -28.68
N VAL A 171 -2.94 -13.30 -28.47
CA VAL A 171 -3.74 -12.66 -29.53
C VAL A 171 -3.91 -11.17 -29.22
N ALA A 172 -4.08 -10.37 -30.28
CA ALA A 172 -4.45 -8.97 -30.15
C ALA A 172 -5.89 -8.86 -29.66
N THR A 173 -6.13 -8.04 -28.63
CA THR A 173 -7.48 -7.82 -28.08
C THR A 173 -7.93 -6.36 -28.17
N ALA A 174 -7.03 -5.46 -28.51
CA ALA A 174 -7.37 -4.08 -28.84
C ALA A 174 -6.27 -3.43 -29.70
N THR A 175 -6.67 -2.39 -30.44
CA THR A 175 -5.79 -1.65 -31.38
C THR A 175 -6.09 -0.15 -31.29
N THR A 176 -5.12 0.72 -31.69
CA THR A 176 -5.37 2.11 -32.04
C THR A 176 -5.15 2.33 -33.53
N ALA A 177 -5.32 3.57 -34.00
CA ALA A 177 -4.98 3.93 -35.37
C ALA A 177 -3.48 3.82 -35.68
N THR A 178 -2.63 3.88 -34.66
CA THR A 178 -1.16 3.97 -34.77
C THR A 178 -0.43 2.73 -34.28
N ILE A 179 -1.03 1.94 -33.38
CA ILE A 179 -0.43 0.72 -32.88
C ILE A 179 -1.34 -0.50 -33.04
N PRO A 180 -0.81 -1.63 -33.55
CA PRO A 180 -1.60 -2.83 -33.80
C PRO A 180 -1.99 -3.59 -32.53
N TYR A 181 -1.25 -3.40 -31.44
CA TYR A 181 -1.45 -4.13 -30.18
C TYR A 181 -1.55 -3.16 -29.00
N ALA A 182 -2.69 -2.49 -28.87
CA ALA A 182 -3.02 -1.67 -27.70
C ALA A 182 -3.38 -2.53 -26.48
N ALA A 183 -3.82 -3.77 -26.73
CA ALA A 183 -3.96 -4.80 -25.72
C ALA A 183 -3.74 -6.19 -26.33
N MET A 184 -3.27 -7.13 -25.49
CA MET A 184 -3.03 -8.51 -25.86
C MET A 184 -3.43 -9.46 -24.73
N ALA A 185 -3.79 -10.69 -25.07
CA ALA A 185 -4.13 -11.72 -24.09
C ALA A 185 -3.66 -13.10 -24.52
N ASP A 186 -3.23 -13.90 -23.55
CA ASP A 186 -3.18 -15.35 -23.60
C ASP A 186 -4.17 -15.90 -22.56
N GLU A 187 -5.35 -16.23 -23.02
CA GLU A 187 -6.45 -16.69 -22.17
C GLU A 187 -6.16 -18.02 -21.48
N ALA A 188 -5.35 -18.88 -22.10
CA ALA A 188 -4.99 -20.20 -21.54
C ALA A 188 -4.10 -20.04 -20.29
N ARG A 189 -3.12 -19.13 -20.35
CA ARG A 189 -2.24 -18.81 -19.21
C ARG A 189 -2.83 -17.74 -18.29
N ARG A 190 -3.89 -17.04 -18.73
CA ARG A 190 -4.49 -15.88 -18.09
C ARG A 190 -3.49 -14.71 -17.98
N PHE A 191 -2.74 -14.47 -19.05
CA PHE A 191 -1.81 -13.37 -19.17
C PHE A 191 -2.41 -12.28 -20.05
N TYR A 192 -2.41 -11.06 -19.55
CA TYR A 192 -3.02 -9.91 -20.19
C TYR A 192 -2.03 -8.74 -20.24
N GLY A 193 -2.05 -7.99 -21.31
CA GLY A 193 -1.26 -6.77 -21.43
C GLY A 193 -2.10 -5.64 -22.00
N VAL A 194 -1.96 -4.45 -21.43
CA VAL A 194 -2.55 -3.22 -21.94
C VAL A 194 -1.45 -2.15 -22.08
N GLN A 195 -1.42 -1.43 -23.20
CA GLN A 195 -0.44 -0.37 -23.44
C GLN A 195 -0.82 0.92 -22.72
N PHE A 196 -2.08 1.11 -22.43
CA PHE A 196 -2.63 2.26 -21.70
C PHE A 196 -2.62 2.06 -20.18
N HIS A 197 -2.91 3.12 -19.45
CA HIS A 197 -2.92 3.16 -17.99
C HIS A 197 -4.35 3.05 -17.44
N PRO A 198 -4.81 1.87 -16.99
CA PRO A 198 -6.14 1.69 -16.41
C PRO A 198 -6.29 2.29 -15.01
N GLU A 199 -5.19 2.54 -14.31
CA GLU A 199 -5.17 3.07 -12.95
C GLU A 199 -5.53 4.54 -12.85
N VAL A 200 -5.34 5.32 -13.94
CA VAL A 200 -5.59 6.77 -13.94
C VAL A 200 -7.05 7.09 -14.28
N THR A 201 -7.54 8.23 -13.78
CA THR A 201 -8.94 8.65 -13.94
C THR A 201 -9.33 8.97 -15.39
N HIS A 202 -8.34 9.23 -16.25
CA HIS A 202 -8.56 9.52 -17.67
C HIS A 202 -8.87 8.28 -18.51
N THR A 203 -8.64 7.07 -17.99
CA THR A 203 -9.11 5.82 -18.59
C THR A 203 -10.46 5.49 -17.97
N THR A 204 -11.54 5.81 -18.71
CA THR A 204 -12.92 5.81 -18.19
C THR A 204 -13.34 4.46 -17.64
N GLN A 205 -13.04 3.36 -18.33
CA GLN A 205 -13.35 1.99 -17.89
C GLN A 205 -12.22 1.35 -17.06
N GLY A 206 -11.18 2.10 -16.70
CA GLY A 206 -10.00 1.56 -16.05
C GLY A 206 -10.28 0.88 -14.72
N ALA A 207 -11.15 1.45 -13.89
CA ALA A 207 -11.57 0.86 -12.63
C ALA A 207 -12.24 -0.50 -12.82
N ARG A 208 -13.15 -0.63 -13.82
CA ARG A 208 -13.83 -1.89 -14.15
C ARG A 208 -12.86 -2.94 -14.71
N LEU A 209 -11.87 -2.51 -15.50
CA LEU A 209 -10.81 -3.39 -16.00
C LEU A 209 -10.01 -3.98 -14.86
N LEU A 210 -9.55 -3.15 -13.92
CA LEU A 210 -8.81 -3.60 -12.75
C LEU A 210 -9.68 -4.47 -11.82
N GLU A 211 -10.94 -4.12 -11.61
CA GLU A 211 -11.88 -4.95 -10.87
C GLU A 211 -12.00 -6.34 -11.48
N ARG A 212 -12.20 -6.42 -12.79
CA ARG A 212 -12.28 -7.70 -13.49
C ARG A 212 -11.02 -8.54 -13.35
N PHE A 213 -9.85 -7.92 -13.53
CA PHE A 213 -8.59 -8.64 -13.32
C PHE A 213 -8.46 -9.17 -11.90
N VAL A 214 -8.69 -8.33 -10.92
CA VAL A 214 -8.48 -8.68 -9.51
C VAL A 214 -9.55 -9.62 -8.97
N ARG A 215 -10.84 -9.32 -9.24
CA ARG A 215 -11.96 -10.04 -8.64
C ARG A 215 -12.37 -11.29 -9.42
N GLU A 216 -12.44 -11.20 -10.74
CA GLU A 216 -12.97 -12.28 -11.56
C GLU A 216 -11.87 -13.20 -12.09
N ILE A 217 -10.76 -12.62 -12.63
CA ILE A 217 -9.70 -13.40 -13.27
C ILE A 217 -8.75 -13.98 -12.24
N ALA A 218 -8.29 -13.19 -11.28
CA ALA A 218 -7.46 -13.64 -10.17
C ALA A 218 -8.28 -14.31 -9.05
N GLY A 219 -9.59 -14.10 -9.02
CA GLY A 219 -10.50 -14.72 -8.06
C GLY A 219 -10.23 -14.28 -6.63
N SER A 220 -9.87 -13.02 -6.43
CA SER A 220 -9.60 -12.48 -5.09
C SER A 220 -10.87 -12.03 -4.41
N ASP A 221 -11.13 -12.46 -3.17
CA ASP A 221 -12.25 -12.00 -2.36
C ASP A 221 -11.96 -10.65 -1.68
N ALA A 222 -13.02 -9.87 -1.39
CA ALA A 222 -12.92 -8.57 -0.72
C ALA A 222 -12.71 -8.73 0.80
N LEU A 223 -11.57 -9.29 1.18
CA LEU A 223 -11.22 -9.53 2.59
C LEU A 223 -10.63 -8.30 3.27
N TRP A 224 -10.09 -7.36 2.50
CA TRP A 224 -9.49 -6.12 2.96
C TRP A 224 -10.56 -5.05 3.19
N SER A 225 -11.32 -5.19 4.27
CA SER A 225 -12.36 -4.25 4.70
C SER A 225 -11.97 -3.56 6.00
N VAL A 226 -12.53 -2.38 6.27
CA VAL A 226 -12.26 -1.61 7.51
C VAL A 226 -12.48 -2.48 8.74
N GLY A 227 -13.58 -3.24 8.80
CA GLY A 227 -13.87 -4.13 9.94
C GLY A 227 -12.80 -5.20 10.13
N ASN A 228 -12.47 -5.92 9.07
CA ASN A 228 -11.47 -6.98 9.12
C ASN A 228 -10.06 -6.45 9.45
N ILE A 229 -9.70 -5.28 8.92
CA ILE A 229 -8.42 -4.61 9.21
C ILE A 229 -8.31 -4.27 10.71
N ILE A 230 -9.38 -3.72 11.30
CA ILE A 230 -9.41 -3.38 12.73
C ILE A 230 -9.26 -4.63 13.59
N GLU A 231 -9.97 -5.70 13.27
CA GLU A 231 -9.91 -6.95 14.03
C GLU A 231 -8.52 -7.59 13.92
N ASP A 232 -7.98 -7.74 12.71
CA ASP A 232 -6.64 -8.28 12.46
C ASP A 232 -5.56 -7.46 13.18
N ALA A 233 -5.58 -6.12 13.04
CA ALA A 233 -4.64 -5.25 13.72
C ALA A 233 -4.73 -5.38 15.26
N THR A 234 -5.95 -5.51 15.79
CA THR A 234 -6.20 -5.69 17.22
C THR A 234 -5.62 -7.02 17.71
N GLU A 235 -5.82 -8.10 16.98
CA GLU A 235 -5.29 -9.44 17.32
C GLU A 235 -3.77 -9.47 17.23
N ARG A 236 -3.18 -8.95 16.16
CA ARG A 236 -1.71 -8.86 15.99
C ARG A 236 -1.07 -8.07 17.12
N VAL A 237 -1.64 -6.92 17.48
CA VAL A 237 -1.15 -6.09 18.58
C VAL A 237 -1.22 -6.84 19.91
N ARG A 238 -2.34 -7.51 20.21
CA ARG A 238 -2.47 -8.33 21.44
C ARG A 238 -1.46 -9.46 21.50
N ALA A 239 -1.26 -10.17 20.40
CA ALA A 239 -0.28 -11.25 20.31
C ALA A 239 1.16 -10.75 20.49
N GLN A 240 1.50 -9.60 19.87
CA GLN A 240 2.84 -9.02 19.94
C GLN A 240 3.17 -8.46 21.32
N VAL A 241 2.22 -7.77 21.95
CA VAL A 241 2.43 -7.03 23.21
C VAL A 241 2.26 -7.92 24.43
N GLY A 242 1.33 -8.86 24.41
CA GLY A 242 1.02 -9.72 25.55
C GLY A 242 0.63 -8.90 26.79
N LYS A 243 1.40 -9.04 27.87
CA LYS A 243 1.21 -8.31 29.13
C LYS A 243 2.06 -7.04 29.25
N GLY A 244 2.83 -6.69 28.21
CA GLY A 244 3.72 -5.53 28.20
C GLY A 244 2.95 -4.20 28.14
N LYS A 245 3.67 -3.11 28.44
CA LYS A 245 3.14 -1.75 28.27
C LYS A 245 3.66 -1.12 26.99
N VAL A 246 2.80 -0.37 26.34
CA VAL A 246 3.09 0.35 25.08
C VAL A 246 3.11 1.83 25.35
N LEU A 247 4.13 2.51 24.88
CA LEU A 247 4.25 3.97 24.85
C LEU A 247 3.96 4.46 23.42
N LEU A 248 3.14 5.51 23.32
CA LEU A 248 2.82 6.17 22.05
C LEU A 248 3.08 7.66 22.15
N GLY A 249 3.82 8.22 21.22
CA GLY A 249 3.88 9.68 20.98
C GLY A 249 2.61 10.13 20.26
N LEU A 250 1.77 10.91 20.97
CA LEU A 250 0.53 11.45 20.42
C LEU A 250 0.80 12.85 19.89
N SER A 251 0.69 13.05 18.57
CA SER A 251 0.99 14.34 17.92
C SER A 251 -0.25 15.20 17.62
N GLY A 252 -1.46 14.68 17.89
CA GLY A 252 -2.71 15.31 17.43
C GLY A 252 -3.01 15.11 15.93
N GLY A 253 -2.09 14.53 15.16
CA GLY A 253 -2.30 14.18 13.75
C GLY A 253 -3.16 12.91 13.60
N VAL A 254 -3.77 12.75 12.42
CA VAL A 254 -4.69 11.63 12.13
C VAL A 254 -4.05 10.26 12.42
N ASP A 255 -2.81 10.02 12.00
CA ASP A 255 -2.18 8.71 12.14
C ASP A 255 -1.97 8.33 13.61
N SER A 256 -1.37 9.22 14.41
CA SER A 256 -1.17 8.98 15.83
C SER A 256 -2.50 8.84 16.58
N SER A 257 -3.55 9.51 16.12
CA SER A 257 -4.90 9.41 16.69
C SER A 257 -5.52 8.05 16.44
N VAL A 258 -5.42 7.55 15.20
CA VAL A 258 -5.93 6.22 14.84
C VAL A 258 -5.12 5.12 15.54
N VAL A 259 -3.79 5.26 15.64
CA VAL A 259 -2.95 4.35 16.44
C VAL A 259 -3.41 4.33 17.90
N ALA A 260 -3.64 5.50 18.51
CA ALA A 260 -4.10 5.58 19.90
C ALA A 260 -5.44 4.84 20.09
N ALA A 261 -6.40 5.04 19.20
CA ALA A 261 -7.71 4.39 19.27
C ALA A 261 -7.60 2.85 19.09
N LEU A 262 -6.84 2.39 18.08
CA LEU A 262 -6.61 0.95 17.85
C LEU A 262 -5.90 0.29 19.02
N LEU A 263 -4.84 0.91 19.53
CA LEU A 263 -4.09 0.38 20.67
C LEU A 263 -4.92 0.40 21.96
N HIS A 264 -5.74 1.41 22.17
CA HIS A 264 -6.65 1.44 23.33
C HIS A 264 -7.69 0.33 23.24
N ARG A 265 -8.26 0.08 22.08
CA ARG A 265 -9.18 -1.04 21.83
C ARG A 265 -8.50 -2.41 22.07
N ALA A 266 -7.23 -2.54 21.66
CA ALA A 266 -6.48 -3.78 21.80
C ALA A 266 -6.00 -4.06 23.23
N LEU A 267 -5.50 -3.03 23.91
CA LEU A 267 -4.64 -3.15 25.10
C LEU A 267 -5.22 -2.46 26.35
N GLY A 268 -6.17 -1.55 26.20
CA GLY A 268 -6.75 -0.80 27.31
C GLY A 268 -5.69 -0.08 28.15
N ALA A 269 -5.62 -0.39 29.43
CA ALA A 269 -4.73 0.26 30.41
C ALA A 269 -3.21 0.01 30.19
N GLN A 270 -2.82 -0.91 29.29
CA GLN A 270 -1.41 -1.13 28.95
C GLN A 270 -0.86 -0.02 28.04
N LEU A 271 -1.74 0.79 27.39
CA LEU A 271 -1.35 1.93 26.58
C LEU A 271 -1.12 3.17 27.45
N VAL A 272 0.01 3.83 27.23
CA VAL A 272 0.31 5.17 27.76
C VAL A 272 0.69 6.07 26.58
N CYS A 273 -0.02 7.18 26.42
CA CYS A 273 0.30 8.18 25.41
C CYS A 273 1.06 9.35 26.05
N VAL A 274 2.07 9.88 25.36
CA VAL A 274 2.75 11.12 25.71
C VAL A 274 2.45 12.16 24.62
N PHE A 275 1.86 13.25 25.04
CA PHE A 275 1.62 14.42 24.18
C PHE A 275 2.58 15.54 24.58
N VAL A 276 3.45 15.94 23.67
CA VAL A 276 4.45 17.00 23.89
C VAL A 276 3.89 18.33 23.37
N ASP A 277 3.60 19.24 24.27
CA ASP A 277 3.25 20.60 23.94
C ASP A 277 4.51 21.42 23.74
N HIS A 278 4.87 21.65 22.50
CA HIS A 278 6.13 22.28 22.09
C HIS A 278 5.97 23.77 21.74
N GLY A 279 4.81 24.38 22.01
CA GLY A 279 4.55 25.80 21.75
C GLY A 279 4.41 26.17 20.26
N LEU A 280 4.46 25.18 19.34
CA LEU A 280 4.27 25.38 17.90
C LEU A 280 2.95 24.73 17.41
N LEU A 281 2.05 24.45 18.35
CA LEU A 281 0.75 23.87 18.08
C LEU A 281 -0.22 24.91 17.51
N ARG A 282 -1.29 24.43 16.87
CA ARG A 282 -2.42 25.28 16.52
C ARG A 282 -3.13 25.77 17.80
N LEU A 283 -3.89 26.86 17.67
CA LEU A 283 -4.67 27.38 18.77
C LEU A 283 -5.59 26.29 19.36
N ASN A 284 -5.50 26.07 20.67
CA ASN A 284 -6.27 25.09 21.46
C ASN A 284 -6.04 23.60 21.10
N GLU A 285 -5.11 23.28 20.18
CA GLU A 285 -4.87 21.90 19.74
C GLU A 285 -4.52 20.95 20.90
N GLY A 286 -3.67 21.39 21.83
CA GLY A 286 -3.31 20.61 23.02
C GLY A 286 -4.51 20.28 23.90
N ASP A 287 -5.41 21.24 24.12
CA ASP A 287 -6.61 21.05 24.93
C ASP A 287 -7.63 20.14 24.23
N GLU A 288 -7.74 20.24 22.90
CA GLU A 288 -8.58 19.35 22.10
C GLU A 288 -8.08 17.90 22.15
N VAL A 289 -6.78 17.68 22.05
CA VAL A 289 -6.18 16.35 22.18
C VAL A 289 -6.48 15.76 23.56
N MET A 290 -6.26 16.50 24.62
CA MET A 290 -6.54 16.06 25.98
C MET A 290 -8.03 15.76 26.19
N ARG A 291 -8.93 16.59 25.65
CA ARG A 291 -10.38 16.37 25.73
C ARG A 291 -10.78 15.10 24.99
N THR A 292 -10.30 14.92 23.78
CA THR A 292 -10.67 13.78 22.93
C THR A 292 -10.16 12.47 23.53
N PHE A 293 -8.87 12.39 23.80
CA PHE A 293 -8.25 11.11 24.19
C PHE A 293 -8.37 10.80 25.67
N ALA A 294 -8.09 11.77 26.55
CA ALA A 294 -8.13 11.52 27.98
C ALA A 294 -9.56 11.52 28.53
N GLN A 295 -10.40 12.47 28.13
CA GLN A 295 -11.75 12.61 28.72
C GLN A 295 -12.80 11.75 28.01
N HIS A 296 -12.83 11.74 26.67
CA HIS A 296 -13.87 11.01 25.93
C HIS A 296 -13.50 9.55 25.69
N LEU A 297 -12.26 9.23 25.32
CA LEU A 297 -11.83 7.85 25.05
C LEU A 297 -11.24 7.13 26.26
N GLY A 298 -10.97 7.84 27.36
CA GLY A 298 -10.40 7.24 28.57
C GLY A 298 -8.96 6.72 28.40
N VAL A 299 -8.23 7.23 27.39
CA VAL A 299 -6.83 6.87 27.15
C VAL A 299 -5.95 7.60 28.17
N ARG A 300 -4.98 6.89 28.76
CA ARG A 300 -4.00 7.52 29.64
C ARG A 300 -3.05 8.40 28.82
N VAL A 301 -3.23 9.74 28.90
CA VAL A 301 -2.38 10.71 28.21
C VAL A 301 -1.60 11.53 29.22
N ILE A 302 -0.29 11.63 29.04
CA ILE A 302 0.62 12.50 29.78
C ILE A 302 0.93 13.70 28.89
N ARG A 303 0.42 14.89 29.26
CA ARG A 303 0.80 16.15 28.58
C ARG A 303 2.09 16.68 29.19
N VAL A 304 3.07 16.94 28.35
CA VAL A 304 4.38 17.51 28.72
C VAL A 304 4.46 18.91 28.17
N ASP A 305 4.49 19.91 29.03
CA ASP A 305 4.79 21.29 28.64
C ASP A 305 6.31 21.41 28.36
N ALA A 306 6.65 21.60 27.11
CA ALA A 306 8.01 21.77 26.62
C ALA A 306 8.19 23.06 25.79
N GLU A 307 7.20 23.95 25.78
CA GLU A 307 7.17 25.18 24.99
C GLU A 307 8.50 25.96 25.10
N GLN A 308 8.92 26.31 26.33
CA GLN A 308 10.11 27.09 26.55
C GLN A 308 11.38 26.40 26.02
N ARG A 309 11.46 25.08 26.12
CA ARG A 309 12.62 24.28 25.62
C ARG A 309 12.72 24.36 24.11
N PHE A 310 11.63 24.17 23.40
CA PHE A 310 11.60 24.25 21.93
C PHE A 310 11.84 25.66 21.42
N LEU A 311 11.18 26.65 21.96
CA LEU A 311 11.34 28.05 21.54
C LEU A 311 12.77 28.55 21.79
N SER A 312 13.37 28.20 22.93
CA SER A 312 14.77 28.55 23.22
C SER A 312 15.75 27.89 22.24
N ALA A 313 15.55 26.60 21.90
CA ALA A 313 16.38 25.89 20.95
C ALA A 313 16.28 26.44 19.52
N LEU A 314 15.15 27.04 19.17
CA LEU A 314 14.89 27.61 17.84
C LEU A 314 15.25 29.10 17.74
N ALA A 315 15.64 29.75 18.83
CA ALA A 315 15.96 31.17 18.84
C ALA A 315 17.07 31.50 17.86
N GLY A 316 16.84 32.45 16.94
CA GLY A 316 17.80 32.88 15.93
C GLY A 316 18.01 31.91 14.75
N VAL A 317 17.33 30.78 14.71
CA VAL A 317 17.45 29.83 13.59
C VAL A 317 16.45 30.21 12.51
N SER A 318 16.93 30.52 11.30
CA SER A 318 16.07 30.87 10.14
C SER A 318 15.95 29.72 9.12
N ASP A 319 17.00 28.91 8.97
CA ASP A 319 17.05 27.82 7.99
C ASP A 319 16.00 26.73 8.30
N PRO A 320 15.13 26.37 7.33
CA PRO A 320 14.08 25.40 7.55
C PRO A 320 14.57 23.99 7.91
N GLU A 321 15.69 23.55 7.32
CA GLU A 321 16.22 22.22 7.60
C GLU A 321 16.87 22.16 8.98
N ALA A 322 17.56 23.22 9.39
CA ALA A 322 18.10 23.34 10.75
C ALA A 322 16.95 23.33 11.78
N LYS A 323 15.84 24.05 11.52
CA LYS A 323 14.65 24.01 12.38
C LYS A 323 14.10 22.61 12.55
N ARG A 324 13.92 21.86 11.44
CA ARG A 324 13.43 20.48 11.49
C ARG A 324 14.32 19.59 12.36
N LYS A 325 15.64 19.66 12.16
CA LYS A 325 16.61 18.86 12.95
C LYS A 325 16.53 19.19 14.43
N ILE A 326 16.43 20.48 14.78
CA ILE A 326 16.31 20.92 16.16
C ILE A 326 14.98 20.41 16.77
N ILE A 327 13.87 20.62 16.09
CA ILE A 327 12.54 20.15 16.55
C ILE A 327 12.56 18.65 16.78
N GLY A 328 13.04 17.88 15.79
CA GLY A 328 13.10 16.42 15.87
C GLY A 328 13.95 15.94 17.05
N ARG A 329 15.17 16.48 17.19
CA ARG A 329 16.07 16.14 18.32
C ARG A 329 15.43 16.49 19.67
N THR A 330 14.93 17.70 19.83
CA THR A 330 14.33 18.15 21.11
C THR A 330 13.11 17.31 21.46
N PHE A 331 12.30 16.92 20.45
CA PHE A 331 11.15 16.02 20.65
C PHE A 331 11.62 14.66 21.19
N VAL A 332 12.61 14.05 20.57
CA VAL A 332 13.18 12.75 20.99
C VAL A 332 13.71 12.83 22.42
N GLU A 333 14.44 13.89 22.77
CA GLU A 333 14.98 14.09 24.12
C GLU A 333 13.84 14.18 25.16
N VAL A 334 12.82 15.01 24.92
CA VAL A 334 11.66 15.16 25.81
C VAL A 334 10.90 13.85 25.96
N PHE A 335 10.72 13.14 24.84
CA PHE A 335 10.02 11.85 24.81
C PHE A 335 10.77 10.77 25.60
N ASP A 336 12.09 10.69 25.41
CA ASP A 336 12.98 9.76 26.12
C ASP A 336 12.96 10.00 27.64
N GLU A 337 13.04 11.24 28.08
CA GLU A 337 12.89 11.62 29.48
C GLU A 337 11.57 11.14 30.10
N GLN A 338 10.47 11.17 29.33
CA GLN A 338 9.19 10.68 29.81
C GLN A 338 9.12 9.13 29.81
N ALA A 339 9.72 8.51 28.80
CA ALA A 339 9.80 7.05 28.74
C ALA A 339 10.53 6.47 29.94
N HIS A 340 11.66 7.09 30.34
CA HIS A 340 12.43 6.66 31.52
C HIS A 340 11.69 6.82 32.86
N LYS A 341 10.71 7.73 32.96
CA LYS A 341 9.87 7.88 34.16
C LYS A 341 8.79 6.79 34.25
N LEU A 342 8.55 6.07 33.17
CA LEU A 342 7.48 5.08 33.09
C LEU A 342 8.05 3.68 33.34
N THR A 343 7.62 3.04 34.43
CA THR A 343 8.04 1.66 34.73
C THR A 343 7.31 0.60 33.90
N GLY A 344 8.06 -0.36 33.36
CA GLY A 344 7.52 -1.53 32.68
C GLY A 344 7.06 -1.28 31.25
N VAL A 345 7.47 -0.18 30.60
CA VAL A 345 7.31 0.02 29.17
C VAL A 345 8.30 -0.86 28.41
N GLN A 346 7.81 -1.65 27.48
CA GLN A 346 8.57 -2.60 26.67
C GLN A 346 8.44 -2.34 25.17
N PHE A 347 7.41 -1.58 24.79
CA PHE A 347 7.06 -1.33 23.40
C PHE A 347 6.87 0.16 23.14
N LEU A 348 7.27 0.56 21.93
CA LEU A 348 7.00 1.88 21.37
C LEU A 348 6.10 1.75 20.17
N ALA A 349 4.98 2.46 20.17
CA ALA A 349 4.09 2.51 19.02
C ALA A 349 4.43 3.68 18.10
N GLN A 350 4.36 3.43 16.81
CA GLN A 350 4.55 4.42 15.75
C GLN A 350 3.41 4.38 14.74
N GLY A 351 3.07 5.55 14.20
CA GLY A 351 2.07 5.72 13.14
C GLY A 351 2.66 5.59 11.74
N THR A 352 3.62 4.69 11.53
CA THR A 352 4.18 4.37 10.21
C THR A 352 3.06 3.86 9.31
N ILE A 353 2.98 4.39 8.08
CA ILE A 353 2.00 3.99 7.07
C ILE A 353 2.71 3.38 5.85
N TYR A 354 1.95 2.73 4.97
CA TYR A 354 2.53 1.97 3.85
C TYR A 354 3.40 2.81 2.89
N PRO A 355 3.06 4.07 2.54
CA PRO A 355 3.96 4.93 1.77
C PRO A 355 5.34 5.13 2.42
N ASP A 356 5.42 5.24 3.75
CA ASP A 356 6.69 5.40 4.47
C ASP A 356 7.57 4.14 4.31
N VAL A 357 6.94 2.97 4.28
CA VAL A 357 7.62 1.68 4.07
C VAL A 357 8.21 1.58 2.67
N ILE A 358 7.43 1.95 1.64
CA ILE A 358 7.86 1.92 0.24
C ILE A 358 9.03 2.90 0.02
N GLU A 359 8.90 4.14 0.50
CA GLU A 359 9.95 5.16 0.40
C GLU A 359 11.25 4.71 1.07
N SER A 360 11.15 4.07 2.24
CA SER A 360 12.33 3.55 2.97
C SER A 360 12.99 2.37 2.27
N ALA A 361 12.24 1.49 1.61
CA ALA A 361 12.76 0.38 0.83
C ALA A 361 13.50 0.88 -0.41
N GLY A 362 12.96 1.87 -1.14
CA GLY A 362 13.59 2.51 -2.28
C GLY A 362 14.93 3.19 -1.95
N ALA A 363 15.04 3.79 -0.77
CA ALA A 363 16.28 4.42 -0.29
C ALA A 363 17.42 3.40 -0.07
N ARG A 364 17.12 2.17 0.39
CA ARG A 364 18.13 1.12 0.59
C ARG A 364 18.69 0.58 -0.72
N THR A 365 17.91 0.57 -1.79
CA THR A 365 18.34 0.09 -3.10
C THR A 365 19.11 1.14 -3.92
N GLY A 366 19.23 2.39 -3.40
CA GLY A 366 19.93 3.49 -4.09
C GLY A 366 19.21 4.03 -5.33
N LYS A 367 17.99 3.57 -5.59
CA LYS A 367 17.21 3.94 -6.79
C LYS A 367 16.16 5.03 -6.53
N ALA A 368 15.99 5.46 -5.28
CA ALA A 368 15.12 6.59 -4.94
C ALA A 368 15.92 7.73 -4.31
N HIS A 369 15.71 8.95 -4.75
CA HIS A 369 16.22 10.14 -4.05
C HIS A 369 15.51 10.23 -2.69
N VAL A 370 16.29 10.28 -1.62
CA VAL A 370 15.81 10.48 -0.24
C VAL A 370 15.16 11.87 -0.15
N ILE A 371 13.84 11.94 -0.28
CA ILE A 371 13.10 13.21 -0.25
C ILE A 371 12.57 13.53 1.16
N LYS A 372 12.49 12.55 2.08
CA LYS A 372 11.91 12.78 3.41
C LYS A 372 12.72 12.22 4.56
N SER A 373 13.32 13.16 5.31
CA SER A 373 13.94 12.90 6.63
C SER A 373 12.94 12.92 7.80
N HIS A 374 11.62 12.97 7.56
CA HIS A 374 10.65 13.29 8.60
C HIS A 374 9.85 12.11 9.16
N HIS A 375 9.82 11.00 8.48
CA HIS A 375 9.23 9.79 9.03
C HIS A 375 10.35 8.91 9.54
N ASN A 376 10.53 8.95 10.84
CA ASN A 376 11.64 8.36 11.55
C ASN A 376 11.48 6.82 11.62
N VAL A 377 11.55 6.15 10.47
CA VAL A 377 11.75 4.71 10.44
C VAL A 377 13.19 4.45 10.88
N GLY A 378 13.42 4.40 12.18
CA GLY A 378 14.73 4.12 12.80
C GLY A 378 15.44 5.27 13.51
N GLY A 379 14.78 6.42 13.76
CA GLY A 379 15.45 7.58 14.37
C GLY A 379 15.27 7.76 15.87
N LEU A 380 14.72 6.78 16.56
CA LEU A 380 14.77 6.79 18.02
C LEU A 380 16.14 6.28 18.50
N PRO A 381 16.66 6.83 19.62
CA PRO A 381 17.93 6.39 20.15
C PRO A 381 17.90 4.87 20.39
N GLU A 382 18.93 4.16 19.93
CA GLU A 382 19.15 2.73 20.23
C GLU A 382 19.15 2.46 21.74
N THR A 383 19.36 3.51 22.54
CA THR A 383 19.33 3.48 24.00
C THR A 383 18.00 3.11 24.61
N MET A 384 16.86 3.27 23.88
CA MET A 384 15.54 2.97 24.45
C MET A 384 15.21 1.50 24.58
N ASN A 385 15.87 0.59 23.85
CA ASN A 385 15.65 -0.87 23.88
C ASN A 385 14.18 -1.29 23.81
N LEU A 386 13.29 -0.47 23.19
CA LEU A 386 11.87 -0.74 23.04
C LEU A 386 11.58 -1.45 21.73
N LYS A 387 10.69 -2.43 21.76
CA LYS A 387 10.21 -3.10 20.54
C LYS A 387 9.15 -2.23 19.85
N LEU A 388 9.23 -2.12 18.53
CA LEU A 388 8.27 -1.34 17.75
C LEU A 388 6.92 -2.06 17.59
N VAL A 389 5.84 -1.28 17.65
CA VAL A 389 4.46 -1.68 17.32
C VAL A 389 3.94 -0.69 16.29
N GLU A 390 3.69 -1.16 15.07
CA GLU A 390 3.31 -0.33 13.92
C GLU A 390 1.99 -0.83 13.31
N PRO A 391 0.84 -0.54 13.92
CA PRO A 391 -0.44 -1.13 13.52
C PRO A 391 -0.97 -0.63 12.17
N LEU A 392 -0.45 0.49 11.66
CA LEU A 392 -0.88 1.10 10.39
C LEU A 392 0.08 0.84 9.23
N ARG A 393 1.14 0.04 9.44
CA ARG A 393 2.26 -0.15 8.49
C ARG A 393 1.85 -0.61 7.10
N GLU A 394 0.73 -1.30 6.99
CA GLU A 394 0.20 -1.84 5.74
C GLU A 394 -0.84 -0.92 5.07
N LEU A 395 -1.18 0.21 5.67
CA LEU A 395 -2.29 1.07 5.26
C LEU A 395 -1.82 2.29 4.49
N PHE A 396 -2.56 2.64 3.43
CA PHE A 396 -2.46 3.96 2.81
C PHE A 396 -3.14 5.03 3.67
N LYS A 397 -2.79 6.29 3.45
CA LYS A 397 -3.32 7.43 4.23
C LYS A 397 -4.85 7.57 4.19
N ASP A 398 -5.46 7.27 3.06
CA ASP A 398 -6.91 7.28 2.88
C ASP A 398 -7.59 6.11 3.61
N GLU A 399 -6.94 4.96 3.70
CA GLU A 399 -7.40 3.83 4.51
C GLU A 399 -7.33 4.16 6.00
N VAL A 400 -6.24 4.78 6.48
CA VAL A 400 -6.12 5.26 7.86
C VAL A 400 -7.26 6.22 8.22
N ARG A 401 -7.61 7.16 7.31
CA ARG A 401 -8.75 8.08 7.53
C ARG A 401 -10.11 7.39 7.59
N ARG A 402 -10.25 6.25 6.92
CA ARG A 402 -11.50 5.46 6.99
C ARG A 402 -11.61 4.62 8.26
N LEU A 403 -10.48 4.31 8.89
CA LEU A 403 -10.45 3.60 10.17
C LEU A 403 -10.76 4.53 11.36
N GLY A 404 -10.40 5.82 11.29
CA GLY A 404 -10.63 6.85 12.30
C GLY A 404 -11.91 7.61 12.07
#